data_4c9ba6608cff6e27d7164f909100081d
#
_entry.id   4c9ba6608cff6e27d7164f909100081d
#
_cell.length_a   1.000
_cell.length_b   1.000
_cell.length_c   1.000
_cell.angle_alpha   90.00
_cell.angle_beta   90.00
_cell.angle_gamma   90.00
#
_symmetry.space_group_name_H-M   'P 1'
#
loop_
_entity.id
_entity.type
_entity.pdbx_description
1 polymer ?
#
loop_
_entity_poly.entity_id
_entity_poly.type
_entity_poly.pdbx_seq_one_letter_code
_entity_poly.pdbx_strand_id
1 'polypeptide(L)'
;MEEKGLTVSAYDLREMLEKKEPVVVLDVRPKEQREEWQIPGSIYVDAYKRLNANDPAVLDEIELPTSGKVVTVCAAGKTSKIAANELRKRGIEAYSLEGGMKGWSLAWNTAWKQFDGFSVCQVRRTGKGCLSYILSSEKEAIIIDASLPVDVYAQLIKQHQLSVKYVIDTHIHADHLSRSKELAEYFHAPLYLPSNNKVQFVFNPITADTVFTIGSFVLEPIPTPGHTFESTSFLGNDEILLTGDTLFVDGVGRPDLKANSEEALNKSKLLYQSLQTLLSLPGEVIVLPAHTGKAVDFDEKLIQASLGKVMKSVPMLSLSEEDFINTLLKRIPATPENYLSIVDKNLKGDFSDINPVELEAGANRCAVS
;
A
#
# COMPACT_ATOMS: atom_id res chain seq x y z
N MET A 1 -21.11 33.76 -0.74
CA MET A 1 -21.52 32.73 -1.71
C MET A 1 -20.79 31.46 -1.35
N GLU A 2 -21.53 30.43 -1.00
CA GLU A 2 -20.96 29.16 -0.54
C GLU A 2 -20.07 28.52 -1.61
N GLU A 3 -18.90 28.03 -1.20
CA GLU A 3 -17.89 27.32 -2.03
C GLU A 3 -18.37 25.95 -2.56
N LYS A 4 -19.67 25.70 -2.64
CA LYS A 4 -20.24 24.48 -3.21
C LYS A 4 -19.90 24.40 -4.70
N GLY A 5 -19.05 23.43 -5.05
CA GLY A 5 -18.68 23.16 -6.44
C GLY A 5 -17.21 23.46 -6.82
N LEU A 6 -16.33 23.78 -5.81
CA LEU A 6 -14.92 24.04 -6.06
C LEU A 6 -14.03 22.83 -5.79
N THR A 7 -14.54 21.78 -5.18
CA THR A 7 -13.79 20.60 -4.80
C THR A 7 -14.31 19.33 -5.46
N VAL A 8 -13.41 18.37 -5.64
CA VAL A 8 -13.70 17.01 -6.07
C VAL A 8 -13.18 16.08 -4.97
N SER A 9 -13.96 15.08 -4.57
CA SER A 9 -13.53 14.11 -3.57
C SER A 9 -12.45 13.17 -4.13
N ALA A 10 -11.67 12.52 -3.24
CA ALA A 10 -10.73 11.51 -3.65
C ALA A 10 -11.42 10.31 -4.33
N TYR A 11 -12.65 10.00 -3.93
CA TYR A 11 -13.47 8.97 -4.55
C TYR A 11 -13.83 9.34 -6.00
N ASP A 12 -14.35 10.54 -6.23
CA ASP A 12 -14.74 10.98 -7.59
C ASP A 12 -13.52 11.08 -8.51
N LEU A 13 -12.39 11.62 -8.03
CA LEU A 13 -11.17 11.68 -8.84
C LEU A 13 -10.68 10.29 -9.19
N ARG A 14 -10.69 9.35 -8.23
CA ARG A 14 -10.35 7.96 -8.46
C ARG A 14 -11.22 7.34 -9.57
N GLU A 15 -12.54 7.53 -9.48
CA GLU A 15 -13.49 7.04 -10.49
C GLU A 15 -13.20 7.63 -11.88
N MET A 16 -12.90 8.93 -11.96
CA MET A 16 -12.53 9.58 -13.25
C MET A 16 -11.26 8.95 -13.83
N LEU A 17 -10.23 8.74 -13.02
CA LEU A 17 -8.96 8.13 -13.46
C LEU A 17 -9.16 6.67 -13.89
N GLU A 18 -9.93 5.89 -13.15
CA GLU A 18 -10.22 4.48 -13.43
C GLU A 18 -11.02 4.33 -14.74
N LYS A 19 -11.99 5.21 -14.96
CA LYS A 19 -12.81 5.25 -16.20
C LYS A 19 -12.10 5.93 -17.37
N LYS A 20 -10.88 6.44 -17.17
CA LYS A 20 -10.11 7.18 -18.19
C LYS A 20 -10.87 8.38 -18.74
N GLU A 21 -11.65 9.06 -17.87
CA GLU A 21 -12.31 10.31 -18.24
C GLU A 21 -11.27 11.40 -18.57
N PRO A 22 -11.62 12.43 -19.37
CA PRO A 22 -10.70 13.52 -19.70
C PRO A 22 -10.49 14.43 -18.47
N VAL A 23 -9.65 13.98 -17.56
CA VAL A 23 -9.23 14.70 -16.34
C VAL A 23 -7.72 14.83 -16.30
N VAL A 24 -7.22 16.00 -15.91
CA VAL A 24 -5.81 16.27 -15.66
C VAL A 24 -5.64 16.62 -14.20
N VAL A 25 -4.70 15.94 -13.54
CA VAL A 25 -4.30 16.29 -12.18
C VAL A 25 -3.11 17.24 -12.24
N LEU A 26 -3.23 18.42 -11.61
CA LEU A 26 -2.16 19.40 -11.50
C LEU A 26 -1.62 19.44 -10.06
N ASP A 27 -0.41 18.95 -9.87
CA ASP A 27 0.28 18.96 -8.58
C ASP A 27 1.05 20.27 -8.38
N VAL A 28 0.65 21.05 -7.38
CA VAL A 28 1.24 22.37 -7.06
C VAL A 28 2.08 22.35 -5.77
N ARG A 29 2.48 21.16 -5.30
CA ARG A 29 3.31 20.99 -4.09
C ARG A 29 4.77 21.37 -4.32
N PRO A 30 5.56 21.57 -3.24
CA PRO A 30 7.01 21.57 -3.30
C PRO A 30 7.55 20.26 -3.91
N LYS A 31 8.69 20.35 -4.61
CA LYS A 31 9.32 19.23 -5.32
C LYS A 31 9.56 18.02 -4.41
N GLU A 32 10.07 18.26 -3.20
CA GLU A 32 10.40 17.22 -2.24
C GLU A 32 9.16 16.36 -1.86
N GLN A 33 8.01 17.01 -1.65
CA GLN A 33 6.76 16.30 -1.34
C GLN A 33 6.23 15.50 -2.52
N ARG A 34 6.45 15.98 -3.76
CA ARG A 34 6.06 15.23 -4.94
C ARG A 34 6.96 14.01 -5.16
N GLU A 35 8.26 14.13 -4.91
CA GLU A 35 9.21 13.03 -5.03
C GLU A 35 8.93 11.90 -4.03
N GLU A 36 8.37 12.21 -2.85
CA GLU A 36 7.94 11.19 -1.89
C GLU A 36 6.76 10.36 -2.41
N TRP A 37 5.73 11.00 -2.94
CA TRP A 37 4.54 10.33 -3.46
C TRP A 37 3.74 11.25 -4.37
N GLN A 38 3.18 10.70 -5.44
CA GLN A 38 2.41 11.47 -6.43
C GLN A 38 1.19 10.70 -6.95
N ILE A 39 0.20 11.45 -7.47
CA ILE A 39 -0.88 10.86 -8.24
C ILE A 39 -0.32 10.53 -9.64
N PRO A 40 -0.46 9.28 -10.13
CA PRO A 40 0.06 8.88 -11.43
C PRO A 40 -0.44 9.77 -12.56
N GLY A 41 0.42 10.08 -13.53
CA GLY A 41 0.08 10.91 -14.69
C GLY A 41 -0.17 12.39 -14.39
N SER A 42 0.01 12.86 -13.14
CA SER A 42 -0.17 14.26 -12.80
C SER A 42 0.90 15.16 -13.43
N ILE A 43 0.46 16.31 -13.95
CA ILE A 43 1.32 17.43 -14.36
C ILE A 43 1.85 18.12 -13.09
N TYR A 44 3.07 18.63 -13.15
CA TYR A 44 3.74 19.25 -12.01
C TYR A 44 4.15 20.69 -12.27
N VAL A 45 3.93 21.52 -11.25
CA VAL A 45 4.54 22.84 -11.13
C VAL A 45 4.86 23.15 -9.67
N ASP A 46 6.08 23.58 -9.34
CA ASP A 46 6.41 24.04 -7.99
C ASP A 46 5.83 25.44 -7.75
N ALA A 47 4.53 25.45 -7.47
CA ALA A 47 3.76 26.68 -7.32
C ALA A 47 3.43 27.01 -5.85
N TYR A 48 3.78 26.15 -4.90
CA TYR A 48 3.32 26.29 -3.52
C TYR A 48 3.63 27.64 -2.89
N LYS A 49 4.88 28.08 -2.96
CA LYS A 49 5.35 29.34 -2.35
C LYS A 49 4.72 30.55 -3.05
N ARG A 50 4.72 30.55 -4.38
CA ARG A 50 4.21 31.67 -5.20
C ARG A 50 2.72 31.85 -5.07
N LEU A 51 1.93 30.78 -5.11
CA LEU A 51 0.47 30.84 -4.92
C LEU A 51 0.10 31.36 -3.53
N ASN A 52 0.80 30.94 -2.47
CA ASN A 52 0.57 31.46 -1.12
C ASN A 52 1.05 32.91 -0.95
N ALA A 53 1.92 33.42 -1.81
CA ALA A 53 2.34 34.82 -1.90
C ALA A 53 1.46 35.67 -2.85
N ASN A 54 0.30 35.12 -3.29
CA ASN A 54 -0.61 35.74 -4.27
C ASN A 54 0.05 36.05 -5.63
N ASP A 55 0.97 35.20 -6.08
CA ASP A 55 1.56 35.24 -7.42
C ASP A 55 1.03 34.07 -8.28
N PRO A 56 -0.11 34.26 -8.96
CA PRO A 56 -0.70 33.20 -9.81
C PRO A 56 -0.01 33.06 -11.16
N ALA A 57 0.92 33.95 -11.53
CA ALA A 57 1.63 33.89 -12.81
C ALA A 57 2.48 32.61 -12.96
N VAL A 58 2.79 31.94 -11.86
CA VAL A 58 3.42 30.60 -11.86
C VAL A 58 2.62 29.57 -12.67
N LEU A 59 1.31 29.73 -12.79
CA LEU A 59 0.44 28.84 -13.55
C LEU A 59 0.48 29.12 -15.06
N ASP A 60 1.16 30.19 -15.51
CA ASP A 60 1.39 30.45 -16.93
C ASP A 60 2.59 29.64 -17.48
N GLU A 61 3.37 29.07 -16.60
CA GLU A 61 4.56 28.26 -16.93
C GLU A 61 4.21 26.83 -17.38
N ILE A 62 2.91 26.45 -17.35
CA ILE A 62 2.44 25.10 -17.68
C ILE A 62 1.45 25.10 -18.84
N GLU A 63 1.60 24.10 -19.69
CA GLU A 63 0.61 23.81 -20.72
C GLU A 63 -0.47 22.89 -20.15
N LEU A 64 -1.70 23.38 -20.06
CA LEU A 64 -2.87 22.59 -19.68
C LEU A 64 -3.68 22.22 -20.92
N PRO A 65 -4.34 21.07 -20.93
CA PRO A 65 -5.22 20.70 -22.02
C PRO A 65 -6.36 21.72 -22.16
N THR A 66 -6.74 21.98 -23.40
CA THR A 66 -7.82 22.92 -23.74
C THR A 66 -9.22 22.35 -23.48
N SER A 67 -9.33 21.07 -23.18
CA SER A 67 -10.59 20.38 -22.89
C SER A 67 -10.41 19.39 -21.73
N GLY A 68 -11.49 19.16 -20.99
CA GLY A 68 -11.50 18.30 -19.82
C GLY A 68 -11.36 19.08 -18.50
N LYS A 69 -11.50 18.36 -17.40
CA LYS A 69 -11.41 18.91 -16.05
C LYS A 69 -9.97 18.97 -15.57
N VAL A 70 -9.60 20.03 -14.85
CA VAL A 70 -8.33 20.11 -14.16
C VAL A 70 -8.57 19.96 -12.66
N VAL A 71 -7.96 18.97 -12.02
CA VAL A 71 -8.02 18.78 -10.56
C VAL A 71 -6.67 19.14 -9.96
N THR A 72 -6.61 20.26 -9.27
CA THR A 72 -5.39 20.73 -8.60
C THR A 72 -5.19 20.01 -7.27
N VAL A 73 -3.96 19.68 -6.92
CA VAL A 73 -3.64 18.99 -5.67
C VAL A 73 -2.48 19.66 -4.92
N CYS A 74 -2.63 19.80 -3.60
CA CYS A 74 -1.56 20.14 -2.68
C CYS A 74 -1.57 19.17 -1.48
N ALA A 75 -0.80 19.41 -0.42
CA ALA A 75 -0.73 18.48 0.72
C ALA A 75 -2.09 18.27 1.42
N ALA A 76 -2.85 19.35 1.68
CA ALA A 76 -4.06 19.34 2.50
C ALA A 76 -5.25 20.13 1.91
N GLY A 77 -5.24 20.43 0.60
CA GLY A 77 -6.37 21.08 -0.09
C GLY A 77 -6.44 22.60 0.02
N LYS A 78 -5.50 23.29 0.69
CA LYS A 78 -5.54 24.77 0.86
C LYS A 78 -4.99 25.50 -0.37
N THR A 79 -3.73 25.29 -0.70
CA THR A 79 -3.07 25.95 -1.84
C THR A 79 -3.66 25.53 -3.18
N SER A 80 -4.11 24.27 -3.30
CA SER A 80 -4.79 23.79 -4.51
C SER A 80 -6.13 24.51 -4.77
N LYS A 81 -6.86 24.94 -3.73
CA LYS A 81 -8.05 25.80 -3.92
C LYS A 81 -7.69 27.16 -4.55
N ILE A 82 -6.54 27.75 -4.16
CA ILE A 82 -6.05 28.97 -4.79
C ILE A 82 -5.78 28.72 -6.27
N ALA A 83 -5.05 27.64 -6.60
CA ALA A 83 -4.76 27.28 -7.99
C ALA A 83 -6.03 27.06 -8.80
N ALA A 84 -7.00 26.28 -8.28
CA ALA A 84 -8.28 26.03 -8.97
C ALA A 84 -9.04 27.33 -9.24
N ASN A 85 -9.09 28.24 -8.28
CA ASN A 85 -9.74 29.53 -8.44
C ASN A 85 -9.07 30.39 -9.54
N GLU A 86 -7.74 30.43 -9.58
CA GLU A 86 -7.02 31.19 -10.59
C GLU A 86 -7.21 30.60 -11.99
N LEU A 87 -7.21 29.29 -12.13
CA LEU A 87 -7.51 28.61 -13.38
C LEU A 87 -8.94 28.88 -13.87
N ARG A 88 -9.93 28.91 -12.97
CA ARG A 88 -11.32 29.27 -13.29
C ARG A 88 -11.47 30.70 -13.80
N LYS A 89 -10.73 31.66 -13.22
CA LYS A 89 -10.70 33.04 -13.74
C LYS A 89 -10.22 33.13 -15.19
N ARG A 90 -9.43 32.14 -15.63
CA ARG A 90 -8.92 31.98 -17.01
C ARG A 90 -9.85 31.17 -17.92
N GLY A 91 -11.04 30.77 -17.43
CA GLY A 91 -12.02 30.00 -18.18
C GLY A 91 -11.76 28.49 -18.21
N ILE A 92 -10.85 27.97 -17.37
CA ILE A 92 -10.57 26.54 -17.29
C ILE A 92 -11.51 25.90 -16.26
N GLU A 93 -12.09 24.76 -16.60
CA GLU A 93 -12.91 23.98 -15.68
C GLU A 93 -12.00 23.30 -14.64
N ALA A 94 -11.76 23.97 -13.50
CA ALA A 94 -10.81 23.53 -12.50
C ALA A 94 -11.46 23.29 -11.13
N TYR A 95 -10.97 22.29 -10.42
CA TYR A 95 -11.41 21.86 -9.09
C TYR A 95 -10.18 21.64 -8.20
N SER A 96 -10.36 21.71 -6.89
CA SER A 96 -9.34 21.31 -5.91
C SER A 96 -9.65 19.93 -5.35
N LEU A 97 -8.68 19.04 -5.26
CA LEU A 97 -8.84 17.77 -4.56
C LEU A 97 -9.12 18.03 -3.07
N GLU A 98 -10.23 17.52 -2.57
CA GLU A 98 -10.63 17.65 -1.19
C GLU A 98 -9.62 16.95 -0.27
N GLY A 99 -9.14 17.65 0.76
CA GLY A 99 -8.08 17.16 1.64
C GLY A 99 -6.71 17.01 0.98
N GLY A 100 -6.57 17.32 -0.33
CA GLY A 100 -5.31 17.17 -1.05
C GLY A 100 -4.73 15.75 -1.03
N MET A 101 -3.41 15.62 -0.93
CA MET A 101 -2.76 14.30 -0.85
C MET A 101 -3.11 13.52 0.42
N LYS A 102 -3.45 14.20 1.53
CA LYS A 102 -3.99 13.51 2.71
C LYS A 102 -5.32 12.83 2.40
N GLY A 103 -6.26 13.53 1.75
CA GLY A 103 -7.52 12.95 1.30
C GLY A 103 -7.31 11.82 0.28
N TRP A 104 -6.31 11.95 -0.60
CA TRP A 104 -5.92 10.92 -1.57
C TRP A 104 -5.34 9.66 -0.92
N SER A 105 -4.88 9.71 0.33
CA SER A 105 -4.22 8.58 0.99
C SER A 105 -5.04 7.30 1.04
N LEU A 106 -6.37 7.39 0.97
CA LEU A 106 -7.29 6.24 0.90
C LEU A 106 -7.72 5.88 -0.53
N ALA A 107 -7.21 6.57 -1.56
CA ALA A 107 -7.50 6.19 -2.94
C ALA A 107 -6.92 4.82 -3.27
N TRP A 108 -7.67 4.05 -4.04
CA TRP A 108 -7.32 2.68 -4.37
C TRP A 108 -7.80 2.30 -5.78
N ASN A 109 -7.24 1.25 -6.31
CA ASN A 109 -7.75 0.55 -7.48
C ASN A 109 -7.50 -0.96 -7.34
N THR A 110 -7.92 -1.74 -8.31
CA THR A 110 -7.70 -3.19 -8.31
C THR A 110 -6.97 -3.64 -9.56
N ALA A 111 -6.26 -4.77 -9.41
CA ALA A 111 -5.79 -5.55 -10.54
C ALA A 111 -6.15 -7.02 -10.31
N TRP A 112 -6.67 -7.66 -11.33
CA TRP A 112 -7.11 -9.05 -11.27
C TRP A 112 -6.27 -9.93 -12.20
N LYS A 113 -5.93 -11.11 -11.74
CA LYS A 113 -5.27 -12.14 -12.56
C LYS A 113 -5.84 -13.51 -12.27
N GLN A 114 -6.21 -14.22 -13.34
CA GLN A 114 -6.64 -15.59 -13.27
C GLN A 114 -5.43 -16.52 -13.37
N PHE A 115 -5.39 -17.51 -12.49
CA PHE A 115 -4.47 -18.64 -12.49
C PHE A 115 -5.27 -19.94 -12.73
N ASP A 116 -4.59 -21.08 -12.80
CA ASP A 116 -5.29 -22.34 -12.92
C ASP A 116 -5.97 -22.72 -11.60
N GLY A 117 -7.29 -22.80 -11.62
CA GLY A 117 -8.11 -23.11 -10.44
C GLY A 117 -8.34 -21.98 -9.43
N PHE A 118 -7.67 -20.82 -9.54
CA PHE A 118 -7.86 -19.70 -8.61
C PHE A 118 -7.63 -18.34 -9.26
N SER A 119 -8.01 -17.27 -8.57
CA SER A 119 -7.71 -15.90 -8.97
C SER A 119 -7.15 -15.06 -7.85
N VAL A 120 -6.37 -14.06 -8.24
CA VAL A 120 -5.76 -13.06 -7.36
C VAL A 120 -6.32 -11.69 -7.70
N CYS A 121 -6.96 -11.04 -6.75
CA CYS A 121 -7.22 -9.61 -6.78
C CYS A 121 -6.19 -8.91 -5.90
N GLN A 122 -5.39 -8.04 -6.46
CA GLN A 122 -4.56 -7.12 -5.70
C GLN A 122 -5.33 -5.80 -5.53
N VAL A 123 -5.71 -5.49 -4.30
CA VAL A 123 -6.30 -4.20 -3.93
C VAL A 123 -5.15 -3.25 -3.63
N ARG A 124 -4.94 -2.29 -4.52
CA ARG A 124 -3.77 -1.42 -4.53
C ARG A 124 -4.14 -0.04 -3.99
N ARG A 125 -3.63 0.33 -2.84
CA ARG A 125 -3.84 1.65 -2.24
C ARG A 125 -2.97 2.68 -2.95
N THR A 126 -3.49 3.30 -4.02
CA THR A 126 -2.75 4.22 -4.89
C THR A 126 -2.27 5.47 -4.16
N GLY A 127 -2.94 5.85 -3.07
CA GLY A 127 -2.58 6.99 -2.24
C GLY A 127 -1.42 6.75 -1.28
N LYS A 128 -0.93 5.48 -1.15
CA LYS A 128 0.09 5.14 -0.16
C LYS A 128 1.07 4.04 -0.58
N GLY A 129 0.65 3.12 -1.47
CA GLY A 129 1.48 2.00 -1.93
C GLY A 129 1.27 0.69 -1.16
N CYS A 130 0.30 0.60 -0.25
CA CYS A 130 -0.05 -0.67 0.37
C CYS A 130 -0.79 -1.58 -0.63
N LEU A 131 -0.49 -2.86 -0.59
CA LEU A 131 -1.05 -3.89 -1.45
C LEU A 131 -1.68 -4.97 -0.58
N SER A 132 -2.99 -5.13 -0.66
CA SER A 132 -3.71 -6.22 -0.01
C SER A 132 -4.31 -7.16 -1.06
N TYR A 133 -4.73 -8.33 -0.64
CA TYR A 133 -5.11 -9.38 -1.57
C TYR A 133 -6.47 -9.98 -1.24
N ILE A 134 -7.23 -10.32 -2.29
CA ILE A 134 -8.34 -11.26 -2.23
C ILE A 134 -7.96 -12.44 -3.13
N LEU A 135 -7.66 -13.58 -2.53
CA LEU A 135 -7.46 -14.84 -3.24
C LEU A 135 -8.80 -15.55 -3.32
N SER A 136 -9.16 -16.10 -4.45
CA SER A 136 -10.45 -16.79 -4.57
C SER A 136 -10.37 -18.05 -5.44
N SER A 137 -11.08 -19.09 -5.03
CA SER A 137 -11.29 -20.35 -5.75
C SER A 137 -12.69 -20.86 -5.44
N GLU A 138 -13.42 -21.36 -6.44
CA GLU A 138 -14.77 -21.94 -6.30
C GLU A 138 -15.76 -21.09 -5.48
N LYS A 139 -15.71 -19.76 -5.62
CA LYS A 139 -16.52 -18.77 -4.87
C LYS A 139 -16.13 -18.59 -3.39
N GLU A 140 -15.14 -19.27 -2.90
CA GLU A 140 -14.55 -19.02 -1.58
C GLU A 140 -13.40 -18.04 -1.69
N ALA A 141 -13.14 -17.26 -0.63
CA ALA A 141 -12.11 -16.23 -0.64
C ALA A 141 -11.30 -16.15 0.65
N ILE A 142 -10.04 -15.73 0.52
CA ILE A 142 -9.15 -15.30 1.60
C ILE A 142 -8.84 -13.82 1.40
N ILE A 143 -8.95 -13.00 2.46
CA ILE A 143 -8.49 -11.60 2.44
C ILE A 143 -7.18 -11.50 3.22
N ILE A 144 -6.16 -10.84 2.65
CA ILE A 144 -4.82 -10.75 3.24
C ILE A 144 -4.35 -9.30 3.28
N ASP A 145 -3.81 -8.85 4.43
CA ASP A 145 -3.20 -7.54 4.69
C ASP A 145 -4.12 -6.36 4.37
N ALA A 146 -5.35 -6.41 4.86
CA ALA A 146 -6.37 -5.42 4.55
C ALA A 146 -6.04 -4.02 5.10
N SER A 147 -5.77 -3.06 4.21
CA SER A 147 -5.33 -1.69 4.54
C SER A 147 -6.37 -0.58 4.29
N LEU A 148 -7.54 -0.95 3.79
CA LEU A 148 -8.63 -0.02 3.44
C LEU A 148 -9.89 -0.31 4.26
N PRO A 149 -10.83 0.66 4.37
CA PRO A 149 -12.10 0.44 5.08
C PRO A 149 -12.86 -0.80 4.60
N VAL A 150 -13.65 -1.39 5.50
CA VAL A 150 -14.39 -2.64 5.28
C VAL A 150 -15.29 -2.60 4.05
N ASP A 151 -15.93 -1.46 3.78
CA ASP A 151 -16.84 -1.28 2.65
C ASP A 151 -16.17 -1.51 1.29
N VAL A 152 -14.87 -1.22 1.15
CA VAL A 152 -14.10 -1.50 -0.07
C VAL A 152 -14.07 -3.00 -0.37
N TYR A 153 -13.68 -3.79 0.62
CA TYR A 153 -13.62 -5.26 0.47
C TYR A 153 -15.03 -5.87 0.36
N ALA A 154 -15.98 -5.36 1.15
CA ALA A 154 -17.38 -5.82 1.09
C ALA A 154 -17.98 -5.60 -0.30
N GLN A 155 -17.70 -4.47 -0.94
CA GLN A 155 -18.11 -4.19 -2.31
C GLN A 155 -17.51 -5.20 -3.30
N LEU A 156 -16.19 -5.44 -3.23
CA LEU A 156 -15.49 -6.38 -4.11
C LEU A 156 -16.00 -7.82 -3.92
N ILE A 157 -16.13 -8.28 -2.68
CA ILE A 157 -16.64 -9.60 -2.34
C ILE A 157 -18.07 -9.79 -2.89
N LYS A 158 -18.93 -8.79 -2.70
CA LYS A 158 -20.32 -8.81 -3.22
C LYS A 158 -20.33 -8.81 -4.76
N GLN A 159 -19.55 -7.95 -5.40
CA GLN A 159 -19.49 -7.82 -6.85
C GLN A 159 -19.08 -9.13 -7.53
N HIS A 160 -18.14 -9.88 -6.93
CA HIS A 160 -17.65 -11.14 -7.45
C HIS A 160 -18.39 -12.36 -6.88
N GLN A 161 -19.43 -12.14 -6.04
CA GLN A 161 -20.24 -13.20 -5.41
C GLN A 161 -19.38 -14.22 -4.65
N LEU A 162 -18.42 -13.71 -3.86
CA LEU A 162 -17.50 -14.52 -3.07
C LEU A 162 -18.00 -14.71 -1.63
N SER A 163 -17.55 -15.79 -0.98
CA SER A 163 -17.74 -16.09 0.44
C SER A 163 -16.40 -16.08 1.15
N VAL A 164 -16.19 -15.18 2.09
CA VAL A 164 -14.92 -15.07 2.83
C VAL A 164 -14.79 -16.21 3.81
N LYS A 165 -13.75 -17.03 3.68
CA LYS A 165 -13.43 -18.16 4.56
C LYS A 165 -12.40 -17.81 5.62
N TYR A 166 -11.44 -16.93 5.27
CA TYR A 166 -10.34 -16.55 6.15
C TYR A 166 -9.99 -15.08 5.93
N VAL A 167 -9.60 -14.42 7.02
CA VAL A 167 -8.96 -13.11 7.00
C VAL A 167 -7.61 -13.25 7.68
N ILE A 168 -6.54 -12.77 7.05
CA ILE A 168 -5.15 -13.04 7.45
C ILE A 168 -4.33 -11.75 7.38
N ASP A 169 -3.41 -11.54 8.33
CA ASP A 169 -2.31 -10.59 8.18
C ASP A 169 -0.97 -11.34 8.17
N THR A 170 -0.03 -10.86 7.35
CA THR A 170 1.33 -11.41 7.25
C THR A 170 2.21 -11.04 8.44
N HIS A 171 1.93 -9.92 9.10
CA HIS A 171 2.66 -9.39 10.26
C HIS A 171 1.84 -8.27 10.94
N ILE A 172 2.32 -7.74 12.05
CA ILE A 172 1.74 -6.54 12.66
C ILE A 172 2.25 -5.30 11.91
N HIS A 173 1.38 -4.69 11.11
CA HIS A 173 1.70 -3.55 10.26
C HIS A 173 2.08 -2.31 11.07
N ALA A 174 3.07 -1.57 10.59
CA ALA A 174 3.57 -0.33 11.20
C ALA A 174 3.30 0.92 10.35
N ASP A 175 2.77 0.76 9.16
CA ASP A 175 2.55 1.81 8.17
C ASP A 175 1.07 2.14 7.93
N HIS A 176 0.17 1.20 8.23
CA HIS A 176 -1.27 1.37 8.11
C HIS A 176 -2.03 0.64 9.23
N LEU A 177 -3.28 1.04 9.43
CA LEU A 177 -4.21 0.35 10.32
C LEU A 177 -4.76 -0.89 9.62
N SER A 178 -4.49 -2.07 10.16
CA SER A 178 -5.06 -3.31 9.65
C SER A 178 -6.58 -3.33 9.88
N ARG A 179 -7.33 -3.59 8.83
CA ARG A 179 -8.78 -3.76 8.88
C ARG A 179 -9.20 -5.23 9.01
N SER A 180 -8.23 -6.13 9.20
CA SER A 180 -8.47 -7.56 9.21
C SER A 180 -9.40 -8.01 10.34
N LYS A 181 -9.27 -7.40 11.54
CA LYS A 181 -10.22 -7.67 12.63
C LYS A 181 -11.64 -7.24 12.28
N GLU A 182 -11.82 -6.01 11.79
CA GLU A 182 -13.14 -5.50 11.40
C GLU A 182 -13.77 -6.33 10.27
N LEU A 183 -12.95 -6.77 9.30
CA LEU A 183 -13.40 -7.64 8.20
C LEU A 183 -13.79 -9.03 8.68
N ALA A 184 -13.02 -9.63 9.59
CA ALA A 184 -13.34 -10.92 10.18
C ALA A 184 -14.69 -10.88 10.92
N GLU A 185 -14.94 -9.81 11.68
CA GLU A 185 -16.21 -9.56 12.36
C GLU A 185 -17.35 -9.36 11.35
N TYR A 186 -17.12 -8.52 10.31
CA TYR A 186 -18.15 -8.22 9.29
C TYR A 186 -18.56 -9.45 8.47
N PHE A 187 -17.61 -10.29 8.07
CA PHE A 187 -17.88 -11.49 7.28
C PHE A 187 -18.15 -12.73 8.12
N HIS A 188 -18.09 -12.65 9.44
CA HIS A 188 -18.15 -13.79 10.37
C HIS A 188 -17.13 -14.88 10.01
N ALA A 189 -15.94 -14.46 9.58
CA ALA A 189 -14.85 -15.33 9.17
C ALA A 189 -13.76 -15.38 10.26
N PRO A 190 -13.03 -16.49 10.44
CA PRO A 190 -11.93 -16.55 11.38
C PRO A 190 -10.78 -15.63 10.96
N LEU A 191 -10.25 -14.90 11.95
CA LEU A 191 -9.06 -14.07 11.83
C LEU A 191 -7.82 -14.88 12.17
N TYR A 192 -6.81 -14.83 11.33
CA TYR A 192 -5.50 -15.45 11.55
C TYR A 192 -4.39 -14.39 11.52
N LEU A 193 -3.54 -14.42 12.54
CA LEU A 193 -2.34 -13.59 12.64
C LEU A 193 -1.14 -14.47 12.98
N PRO A 194 0.09 -14.10 12.58
CA PRO A 194 1.28 -14.71 13.12
C PRO A 194 1.30 -14.61 14.66
N SER A 195 1.81 -15.63 15.33
CA SER A 195 1.82 -15.68 16.78
C SER A 195 2.51 -14.46 17.39
N ASN A 196 1.76 -13.66 18.13
CA ASN A 196 2.26 -12.46 18.81
C ASN A 196 1.54 -12.27 20.15
N ASN A 197 2.24 -12.39 21.26
CA ASN A 197 1.69 -12.29 22.61
C ASN A 197 1.31 -10.85 23.03
N LYS A 198 1.56 -9.84 22.19
CA LYS A 198 1.21 -8.44 22.45
C LYS A 198 -0.16 -8.06 21.89
N VAL A 199 -0.75 -8.88 21.04
CA VAL A 199 -2.11 -8.67 20.50
C VAL A 199 -3.14 -8.80 21.63
N GLN A 200 -4.08 -7.83 21.73
CA GLN A 200 -5.03 -7.70 22.84
C GLN A 200 -6.46 -8.13 22.50
N PHE A 201 -6.68 -8.77 21.37
CA PHE A 201 -7.97 -9.29 20.94
C PHE A 201 -7.83 -10.75 20.50
N VAL A 202 -8.97 -11.42 20.31
CA VAL A 202 -8.99 -12.84 19.93
C VAL A 202 -8.64 -13.03 18.46
N PHE A 203 -7.74 -13.94 18.17
CA PHE A 203 -7.35 -14.37 16.83
C PHE A 203 -6.89 -15.84 16.86
N ASN A 204 -6.78 -16.46 15.70
CA ASN A 204 -6.20 -17.78 15.55
C ASN A 204 -4.69 -17.62 15.20
N PRO A 205 -3.76 -18.21 15.95
CA PRO A 205 -2.36 -18.10 15.64
C PRO A 205 -2.00 -18.91 14.39
N ILE A 206 -1.20 -18.32 13.51
CA ILE A 206 -0.60 -19.03 12.38
C ILE A 206 0.62 -19.80 12.92
N THR A 207 0.67 -21.09 12.61
CA THR A 207 1.79 -22.00 12.93
C THR A 207 2.30 -22.63 11.64
N ALA A 208 3.45 -23.30 11.68
CA ALA A 208 3.98 -24.00 10.51
C ALA A 208 3.04 -25.10 9.96
N ASP A 209 2.14 -25.63 10.80
CA ASP A 209 1.18 -26.67 10.42
C ASP A 209 -0.16 -26.09 9.93
N THR A 210 -0.30 -24.75 9.91
CA THR A 210 -1.53 -24.10 9.47
C THR A 210 -1.64 -24.17 7.96
N VAL A 211 -2.74 -24.70 7.44
CA VAL A 211 -3.03 -24.76 6.00
C VAL A 211 -4.37 -24.09 5.75
N PHE A 212 -4.42 -23.18 4.79
CA PHE A 212 -5.66 -22.53 4.36
C PHE A 212 -6.11 -23.11 3.04
N THR A 213 -7.34 -23.60 2.98
CA THR A 213 -7.91 -24.19 1.76
C THR A 213 -9.19 -23.47 1.37
N ILE A 214 -9.30 -23.05 0.13
CA ILE A 214 -10.50 -22.51 -0.52
C ILE A 214 -10.67 -23.20 -1.88
N GLY A 215 -11.80 -23.86 -2.11
CA GLY A 215 -11.98 -24.69 -3.32
C GLY A 215 -10.81 -25.62 -3.58
N SER A 216 -10.17 -25.48 -4.73
CA SER A 216 -8.95 -26.24 -5.11
C SER A 216 -7.63 -25.52 -4.77
N PHE A 217 -7.66 -24.33 -4.18
CA PHE A 217 -6.47 -23.55 -3.85
C PHE A 217 -6.01 -23.81 -2.40
N VAL A 218 -4.72 -24.02 -2.23
CA VAL A 218 -4.04 -24.25 -0.94
C VAL A 218 -3.03 -23.12 -0.70
N LEU A 219 -3.01 -22.56 0.51
CA LEU A 219 -2.09 -21.53 0.94
C LEU A 219 -1.37 -21.98 2.20
N GLU A 220 -0.04 -22.05 2.16
CA GLU A 220 0.81 -22.55 3.23
C GLU A 220 1.73 -21.46 3.78
N PRO A 221 1.87 -21.31 5.12
CA PRO A 221 2.73 -20.30 5.70
C PRO A 221 4.20 -20.71 5.65
N ILE A 222 5.05 -19.75 5.39
CA ILE A 222 6.51 -19.84 5.53
C ILE A 222 6.93 -18.78 6.54
N PRO A 223 7.38 -19.12 7.76
CA PRO A 223 7.89 -18.14 8.70
C PRO A 223 9.07 -17.37 8.10
N THR A 224 8.98 -16.05 8.08
CA THR A 224 9.99 -15.16 7.50
C THR A 224 10.34 -14.01 8.45
N PRO A 225 10.86 -14.29 9.67
CA PRO A 225 11.22 -13.25 10.63
C PRO A 225 12.32 -12.34 10.07
N GLY A 226 12.27 -11.06 10.45
CA GLY A 226 13.30 -10.08 10.07
C GLY A 226 12.76 -8.67 9.98
N HIS A 227 11.77 -8.38 9.13
CA HIS A 227 11.05 -7.12 9.17
C HIS A 227 10.34 -6.97 10.54
N THR A 228 9.54 -7.93 10.91
CA THR A 228 9.12 -8.18 12.29
C THR A 228 9.58 -9.58 12.74
N PHE A 229 9.55 -9.86 14.04
CA PHE A 229 9.92 -11.21 14.54
C PHE A 229 8.90 -12.28 14.16
N GLU A 230 7.63 -11.88 13.99
CA GLU A 230 6.51 -12.75 13.65
C GLU A 230 6.18 -12.80 12.17
N SER A 231 6.86 -12.06 11.31
CA SER A 231 6.56 -12.01 9.87
C SER A 231 6.44 -13.39 9.25
N THR A 232 5.43 -13.57 8.43
CA THR A 232 5.11 -14.82 7.74
C THR A 232 4.79 -14.53 6.29
N SER A 233 5.47 -15.21 5.38
CA SER A 233 5.13 -15.27 3.96
C SER A 233 4.19 -16.45 3.69
N PHE A 234 3.53 -16.48 2.53
CA PHE A 234 2.64 -17.58 2.18
C PHE A 234 2.88 -18.06 0.76
N LEU A 235 3.05 -19.37 0.60
CA LEU A 235 3.14 -20.03 -0.71
C LEU A 235 1.75 -20.57 -1.11
N GLY A 236 1.26 -20.19 -2.29
CA GLY A 236 -0.02 -20.63 -2.81
C GLY A 236 0.16 -21.53 -4.05
N ASN A 237 -0.30 -22.77 -3.98
CA ASN A 237 -0.26 -23.78 -5.05
C ASN A 237 1.12 -23.91 -5.74
N ASP A 238 2.23 -23.64 -5.07
CA ASP A 238 3.58 -23.54 -5.65
C ASP A 238 3.72 -22.51 -6.81
N GLU A 239 2.71 -21.64 -7.02
CA GLU A 239 2.67 -20.68 -8.11
C GLU A 239 2.86 -19.23 -7.67
N ILE A 240 2.32 -18.85 -6.50
CA ILE A 240 2.39 -17.50 -5.98
C ILE A 240 3.01 -17.46 -4.58
N LEU A 241 3.74 -16.40 -4.29
CA LEU A 241 4.38 -16.16 -3.00
C LEU A 241 4.01 -14.77 -2.48
N LEU A 242 3.11 -14.73 -1.48
CA LEU A 242 2.81 -13.50 -0.76
C LEU A 242 3.89 -13.27 0.30
N THR A 243 4.65 -12.23 0.14
CA THR A 243 5.89 -12.02 0.91
C THR A 243 5.76 -11.03 2.06
N GLY A 244 4.56 -10.45 2.24
CA GLY A 244 4.41 -9.37 3.20
C GLY A 244 5.45 -8.28 2.97
N ASP A 245 6.11 -7.88 4.05
CA ASP A 245 7.22 -6.91 4.03
C ASP A 245 8.60 -7.58 4.13
N THR A 246 8.72 -8.87 3.77
CA THR A 246 10.01 -9.58 3.75
C THR A 246 10.76 -9.33 2.44
N LEU A 247 10.09 -9.50 1.29
CA LEU A 247 10.68 -9.36 -0.04
C LEU A 247 9.74 -8.54 -0.93
N PHE A 248 10.28 -7.53 -1.62
CA PHE A 248 9.56 -6.72 -2.60
C PHE A 248 10.08 -6.99 -4.02
N VAL A 249 9.37 -6.51 -5.02
CA VAL A 249 9.80 -6.67 -6.43
C VAL A 249 11.08 -5.90 -6.74
N ASP A 250 11.44 -4.91 -5.92
CA ASP A 250 12.59 -4.02 -6.11
C ASP A 250 13.39 -3.75 -4.82
N GLY A 251 13.20 -4.54 -3.77
CA GLY A 251 13.91 -4.38 -2.50
C GLY A 251 13.57 -5.44 -1.46
N VAL A 252 13.97 -5.18 -0.23
CA VAL A 252 13.71 -6.03 0.94
C VAL A 252 13.13 -5.21 2.09
N GLY A 253 12.56 -5.85 3.10
CA GLY A 253 12.02 -5.19 4.27
C GLY A 253 13.07 -4.51 5.14
N ARG A 254 12.69 -3.43 5.83
CA ARG A 254 13.54 -2.77 6.83
C ARG A 254 13.44 -3.50 8.18
N PRO A 255 14.57 -3.69 8.89
CA PRO A 255 14.58 -4.45 10.17
C PRO A 255 14.47 -3.57 11.41
N ASP A 256 14.54 -2.24 11.27
CA ASP A 256 14.85 -1.32 12.38
C ASP A 256 13.62 -0.76 13.11
N LEU A 257 12.43 -0.86 12.53
CA LEU A 257 11.23 -0.31 13.17
C LEU A 257 11.00 -0.96 14.53
N LYS A 258 10.83 -0.10 15.56
CA LYS A 258 10.66 -0.51 16.96
C LYS A 258 11.80 -1.40 17.49
N ALA A 259 13.03 -1.17 17.03
CA ALA A 259 14.22 -1.92 17.41
C ALA A 259 15.35 -0.99 17.86
N ASN A 260 16.10 -1.37 18.90
CA ASN A 260 17.40 -0.77 19.17
C ASN A 260 18.47 -1.33 18.21
N SER A 261 19.71 -0.86 18.30
CA SER A 261 20.77 -1.27 17.37
C SER A 261 21.06 -2.79 17.40
N GLU A 262 20.96 -3.42 18.56
CA GLU A 262 21.18 -4.87 18.71
C GLU A 262 20.01 -5.66 18.11
N GLU A 263 18.80 -5.25 18.38
CA GLU A 263 17.59 -5.85 17.80
C GLU A 263 17.54 -5.67 16.28
N ALA A 264 17.92 -4.49 15.75
CA ALA A 264 18.00 -4.25 14.31
C ALA A 264 19.03 -5.17 13.64
N LEU A 265 20.18 -5.38 14.30
CA LEU A 265 21.20 -6.33 13.83
C LEU A 265 20.66 -7.77 13.83
N ASN A 266 20.00 -8.19 14.92
CA ASN A 266 19.41 -9.53 15.02
C ASN A 266 18.32 -9.74 13.95
N LYS A 267 17.41 -8.78 13.78
CA LYS A 267 16.38 -8.82 12.73
C LYS A 267 16.99 -8.85 11.32
N SER A 268 18.10 -8.15 11.08
CA SER A 268 18.80 -8.19 9.80
C SER A 268 19.35 -9.58 9.47
N LYS A 269 19.89 -10.30 10.47
CA LYS A 269 20.34 -11.69 10.31
C LYS A 269 19.16 -12.63 10.02
N LEU A 270 18.07 -12.49 10.77
CA LEU A 270 16.84 -13.26 10.55
C LEU A 270 16.27 -12.99 9.15
N LEU A 271 16.25 -11.72 8.72
CA LEU A 271 15.80 -11.35 7.39
C LEU A 271 16.65 -12.01 6.29
N TYR A 272 17.96 -12.00 6.44
CA TYR A 272 18.86 -12.69 5.50
C TYR A 272 18.52 -14.18 5.40
N GLN A 273 18.36 -14.88 6.53
CA GLN A 273 18.01 -16.30 6.57
C GLN A 273 16.64 -16.57 5.94
N SER A 274 15.64 -15.74 6.25
CA SER A 274 14.31 -15.80 5.66
C SER A 274 14.35 -15.61 4.14
N LEU A 275 15.14 -14.65 3.67
CA LEU A 275 15.35 -14.44 2.24
C LEU A 275 15.99 -15.66 1.58
N GLN A 276 17.03 -16.29 2.19
CA GLN A 276 17.64 -17.52 1.64
C GLN A 276 16.61 -18.65 1.53
N THR A 277 15.70 -18.78 2.50
CA THR A 277 14.60 -19.74 2.43
C THR A 277 13.68 -19.46 1.24
N LEU A 278 13.24 -18.21 1.06
CA LEU A 278 12.38 -17.84 -0.08
C LEU A 278 13.09 -18.01 -1.41
N LEU A 279 14.39 -17.68 -1.50
CA LEU A 279 15.18 -17.78 -2.72
C LEU A 279 15.49 -19.22 -3.13
N SER A 280 15.27 -20.22 -2.27
CA SER A 280 15.38 -21.63 -2.60
C SER A 280 14.17 -22.17 -3.37
N LEU A 281 13.06 -21.41 -3.42
CA LEU A 281 11.87 -21.78 -4.21
C LEU A 281 12.14 -21.66 -5.71
N PRO A 282 11.32 -22.33 -6.57
CA PRO A 282 11.45 -22.24 -8.01
C PRO A 282 11.38 -20.80 -8.53
N GLY A 283 12.24 -20.44 -9.47
CA GLY A 283 12.36 -19.07 -9.98
C GLY A 283 11.14 -18.54 -10.74
N GLU A 284 10.24 -19.41 -11.17
CA GLU A 284 8.95 -19.08 -11.82
C GLU A 284 7.85 -18.65 -10.84
N VAL A 285 7.97 -18.95 -9.55
CA VAL A 285 7.02 -18.52 -8.52
C VAL A 285 6.86 -17.00 -8.56
N ILE A 286 5.63 -16.54 -8.53
CA ILE A 286 5.28 -15.12 -8.64
C ILE A 286 5.27 -14.45 -7.27
N VAL A 287 6.18 -13.53 -7.05
CA VAL A 287 6.25 -12.71 -5.83
C VAL A 287 5.15 -11.64 -5.84
N LEU A 288 4.38 -11.60 -4.76
CA LEU A 288 3.27 -10.67 -4.48
C LEU A 288 3.55 -9.96 -3.14
N PRO A 289 4.15 -8.75 -3.15
CA PRO A 289 4.54 -8.05 -1.93
C PRO A 289 3.39 -7.29 -1.27
N ALA A 290 3.50 -6.92 0.01
CA ALA A 290 2.51 -6.08 0.68
C ALA A 290 2.65 -4.57 0.37
N HIS A 291 3.76 -4.15 -0.24
CA HIS A 291 3.99 -2.73 -0.56
C HIS A 291 4.76 -2.50 -1.85
N THR A 292 4.63 -1.27 -2.35
CA THR A 292 5.49 -0.70 -3.39
C THR A 292 5.92 0.71 -3.02
N GLY A 293 7.17 1.06 -3.33
CA GLY A 293 7.70 2.43 -3.21
C GLY A 293 7.43 3.31 -4.44
N LYS A 294 6.73 2.80 -5.45
CA LYS A 294 6.42 3.51 -6.69
C LYS A 294 4.96 3.90 -6.76
N ALA A 295 4.67 5.01 -7.45
CA ALA A 295 3.30 5.40 -7.74
C ALA A 295 2.54 4.24 -8.44
N VAL A 296 1.30 4.02 -8.02
CA VAL A 296 0.47 2.89 -8.49
C VAL A 296 -0.45 3.39 -9.59
N ASP A 297 -0.20 2.97 -10.82
CA ASP A 297 -0.97 3.36 -12.00
C ASP A 297 -2.38 2.74 -12.04
N PHE A 298 -3.28 3.35 -12.82
CA PHE A 298 -4.61 2.82 -13.14
C PHE A 298 -4.54 1.93 -14.39
N ASP A 299 -3.71 0.88 -14.34
CA ASP A 299 -3.34 0.02 -15.48
C ASP A 299 -3.89 -1.40 -15.40
N GLU A 300 -4.61 -1.73 -14.31
CA GLU A 300 -5.19 -3.05 -14.03
C GLU A 300 -4.16 -4.19 -13.98
N LYS A 301 -2.85 -3.87 -13.79
CA LYS A 301 -1.79 -4.86 -13.73
C LYS A 301 -1.34 -5.12 -12.30
N LEU A 302 -1.13 -6.38 -11.95
CA LEU A 302 -0.54 -6.73 -10.66
C LEU A 302 0.88 -6.15 -10.54
N ILE A 303 1.19 -5.61 -9.38
CA ILE A 303 2.57 -5.34 -8.97
C ILE A 303 3.15 -6.67 -8.53
N GLN A 304 3.88 -7.30 -9.41
CA GLN A 304 4.42 -8.65 -9.27
C GLN A 304 5.69 -8.85 -10.09
N ALA A 305 6.50 -9.83 -9.73
CA ALA A 305 7.58 -10.33 -10.56
C ALA A 305 7.81 -11.82 -10.27
N SER A 306 8.36 -12.58 -11.22
CA SER A 306 8.84 -13.93 -10.89
C SER A 306 10.04 -13.85 -9.94
N LEU A 307 10.18 -14.81 -9.04
CA LEU A 307 11.26 -14.85 -8.05
C LEU A 307 12.63 -14.76 -8.73
N GLY A 308 12.83 -15.47 -9.83
CA GLY A 308 14.06 -15.40 -10.62
C GLY A 308 14.35 -14.03 -11.23
N LYS A 309 13.30 -13.22 -11.51
CA LYS A 309 13.47 -11.82 -11.93
C LYS A 309 13.85 -10.94 -10.73
N VAL A 310 13.20 -11.13 -9.58
CA VAL A 310 13.53 -10.40 -8.33
C VAL A 310 14.97 -10.65 -7.92
N MET A 311 15.43 -11.91 -7.95
CA MET A 311 16.82 -12.27 -7.67
C MET A 311 17.83 -11.52 -8.53
N LYS A 312 17.49 -11.23 -9.79
CA LYS A 312 18.37 -10.50 -10.72
C LYS A 312 18.27 -8.97 -10.56
N SER A 313 17.10 -8.47 -10.15
CA SER A 313 16.84 -7.02 -10.09
C SER A 313 17.15 -6.39 -8.73
N VAL A 314 17.31 -7.19 -7.67
CA VAL A 314 17.63 -6.74 -6.30
C VAL A 314 19.06 -7.18 -5.93
N PRO A 315 20.09 -6.35 -6.15
CA PRO A 315 21.49 -6.75 -5.99
C PRO A 315 21.85 -7.24 -4.59
N MET A 316 21.15 -6.74 -3.56
CA MET A 316 21.38 -7.14 -2.15
C MET A 316 21.16 -8.63 -1.91
N LEU A 317 20.31 -9.31 -2.71
CA LEU A 317 20.01 -10.72 -2.54
C LEU A 317 21.18 -11.66 -2.91
N SER A 318 22.18 -11.16 -3.62
CA SER A 318 23.39 -11.90 -4.00
C SER A 318 24.58 -11.68 -3.05
N LEU A 319 24.43 -10.85 -2.02
CA LEU A 319 25.50 -10.53 -1.08
C LEU A 319 25.72 -11.65 -0.05
N SER A 320 26.91 -11.70 0.53
CA SER A 320 27.18 -12.47 1.74
C SER A 320 26.33 -11.95 2.90
N GLU A 321 26.10 -12.75 3.95
CA GLU A 321 25.35 -12.31 5.14
C GLU A 321 25.92 -11.01 5.72
N GLU A 322 27.25 -10.92 5.87
CA GLU A 322 27.92 -9.75 6.41
C GLU A 322 27.73 -8.51 5.53
N ASP A 323 27.92 -8.63 4.20
CA ASP A 323 27.76 -7.52 3.26
C ASP A 323 26.28 -7.11 3.14
N PHE A 324 25.36 -8.07 3.18
CA PHE A 324 23.93 -7.79 3.18
C PHE A 324 23.54 -6.94 4.40
N ILE A 325 23.91 -7.37 5.62
CA ILE A 325 23.60 -6.64 6.84
C ILE A 325 24.20 -5.24 6.83
N ASN A 326 25.48 -5.13 6.46
CA ASN A 326 26.16 -3.83 6.38
C ASN A 326 25.52 -2.89 5.35
N THR A 327 25.07 -3.41 4.20
CA THR A 327 24.40 -2.66 3.17
C THR A 327 23.00 -2.24 3.59
N LEU A 328 22.23 -3.17 4.15
CA LEU A 328 20.88 -2.97 4.63
C LEU A 328 20.83 -1.83 5.66
N LEU A 329 21.64 -1.94 6.74
CA LEU A 329 21.65 -0.96 7.83
C LEU A 329 22.08 0.45 7.40
N LYS A 330 22.90 0.57 6.35
CA LYS A 330 23.31 1.88 5.78
C LYS A 330 22.23 2.53 4.92
N ARG A 331 21.30 1.75 4.37
CA ARG A 331 20.27 2.23 3.42
C ARG A 331 18.90 2.41 4.04
N ILE A 332 18.74 2.18 5.33
CA ILE A 332 17.44 2.33 6.02
C ILE A 332 16.90 3.76 5.80
N PRO A 333 15.69 3.91 5.24
CA PRO A 333 15.08 5.21 5.06
C PRO A 333 14.69 5.84 6.40
N ALA A 334 14.42 7.15 6.40
CA ALA A 334 13.93 7.85 7.59
C ALA A 334 12.71 7.15 8.20
N THR A 335 12.68 7.07 9.52
CA THR A 335 11.59 6.43 10.26
C THR A 335 10.27 7.18 10.03
N PRO A 336 9.15 6.48 9.69
CA PRO A 336 7.85 7.11 9.58
C PRO A 336 7.42 7.73 10.91
N GLU A 337 6.77 8.90 10.88
CA GLU A 337 6.45 9.65 12.11
C GLU A 337 5.50 8.89 13.05
N ASN A 338 4.48 8.23 12.53
CA ASN A 338 3.38 7.66 13.32
C ASN A 338 3.47 6.14 13.53
N TYR A 339 4.57 5.49 13.15
CA TYR A 339 4.65 4.03 13.15
C TYR A 339 4.39 3.37 14.51
N LEU A 340 4.88 3.96 15.62
CA LEU A 340 4.63 3.43 16.97
C LEU A 340 3.15 3.47 17.33
N SER A 341 2.47 4.57 16.98
CA SER A 341 1.03 4.71 17.22
C SER A 341 0.23 3.72 16.38
N ILE A 342 0.62 3.51 15.12
CA ILE A 342 -0.03 2.54 14.23
C ILE A 342 0.14 1.12 14.78
N VAL A 343 1.35 0.72 15.18
CA VAL A 343 1.60 -0.60 15.80
C VAL A 343 0.78 -0.78 17.07
N ASP A 344 0.73 0.23 17.97
CA ASP A 344 -0.05 0.16 19.20
C ASP A 344 -1.54 -0.03 18.92
N LYS A 345 -2.08 0.69 17.95
CA LYS A 345 -3.48 0.56 17.51
C LYS A 345 -3.77 -0.82 16.89
N ASN A 346 -2.87 -1.33 16.05
CA ASN A 346 -3.01 -2.66 15.46
C ASN A 346 -2.95 -3.77 16.52
N LEU A 347 -2.11 -3.63 17.55
CA LEU A 347 -2.08 -4.57 18.66
C LEU A 347 -3.34 -4.54 19.54
N LYS A 348 -3.98 -3.38 19.69
CA LYS A 348 -5.24 -3.22 20.42
C LYS A 348 -6.47 -3.59 19.59
N GLY A 349 -6.39 -3.44 18.27
CA GLY A 349 -7.51 -3.65 17.35
C GLY A 349 -8.68 -2.70 17.58
N ASP A 350 -8.40 -1.47 18.05
CA ASP A 350 -9.38 -0.41 18.29
C ASP A 350 -8.89 0.92 17.69
N PHE A 351 -9.71 1.48 16.80
CA PHE A 351 -9.44 2.71 16.06
C PHE A 351 -10.47 3.80 16.30
N SER A 352 -11.33 3.65 17.32
CA SER A 352 -12.49 4.51 17.57
C SER A 352 -12.12 5.95 17.98
N ASP A 353 -10.93 6.16 18.53
CA ASP A 353 -10.44 7.42 19.08
C ASP A 353 -9.53 8.23 18.15
N ILE A 354 -9.38 7.80 16.88
CA ILE A 354 -8.43 8.40 15.95
C ILE A 354 -9.06 8.75 14.60
N ASN A 355 -8.40 9.67 13.88
CA ASN A 355 -8.64 9.88 12.46
C ASN A 355 -7.61 9.07 11.65
N PRO A 356 -8.01 7.98 10.98
CA PRO A 356 -7.11 7.13 10.22
C PRO A 356 -6.31 7.90 9.15
N VAL A 357 -6.96 8.84 8.46
CA VAL A 357 -6.32 9.63 7.39
C VAL A 357 -5.16 10.47 7.93
N GLU A 358 -5.31 11.05 9.12
CA GLU A 358 -4.23 11.83 9.75
C GLU A 358 -3.11 10.93 10.26
N LEU A 359 -3.45 9.78 10.84
CA LEU A 359 -2.46 8.86 11.39
C LEU A 359 -1.63 8.17 10.30
N GLU A 360 -2.26 7.79 9.19
CA GLU A 360 -1.63 7.06 8.09
C GLU A 360 -1.07 7.96 6.97
N ALA A 361 -1.10 9.29 7.13
CA ALA A 361 -0.62 10.21 6.10
C ALA A 361 0.85 9.98 5.74
N GLY A 362 1.16 10.10 4.46
CA GLY A 362 2.52 9.94 3.91
C GLY A 362 2.73 8.65 3.13
N ALA A 363 3.82 8.62 2.38
CA ALA A 363 4.22 7.45 1.58
C ALA A 363 4.67 6.28 2.47
N ASN A 364 4.57 5.08 1.92
CA ASN A 364 5.14 3.89 2.56
C ASN A 364 6.67 3.94 2.53
N ARG A 365 7.31 3.52 3.63
CA ARG A 365 8.77 3.48 3.78
C ARG A 365 9.25 2.13 4.36
N CYS A 366 8.54 1.05 4.09
CA CYS A 366 8.89 -0.28 4.59
C CYS A 366 9.99 -0.97 3.80
N ALA A 367 10.25 -0.54 2.56
CA ALA A 367 11.26 -1.14 1.70
C ALA A 367 12.64 -0.48 1.81
N VAL A 368 13.70 -1.30 1.69
CA VAL A 368 15.09 -0.91 1.44
C VAL A 368 15.50 -1.46 0.08
N SER A 369 15.94 -0.58 -0.83
CA SER A 369 16.32 -0.92 -2.20
C SER A 369 17.78 -0.55 -2.53
#